data_b2eff9136dd882365d0a1794a1b2459f
#
_entry.id   b2eff9136dd882365d0a1794a1b2459f
#
_cell.length_a   1.000
_cell.length_b   1.000
_cell.length_c   1.000
_cell.angle_alpha   90.00
_cell.angle_beta   90.00
_cell.angle_gamma   90.00
#
_symmetry.space_group_name_H-M   'P 1'
#
loop_
_entity.id
_entity.type
_entity.pdbx_description
1 polymer ?
#
loop_
_entity_poly.entity_id
_entity_poly.type
_entity_poly.pdbx_seq_one_letter_code
_entity_poly.pdbx_strand_id
1 'polypeptide(L)'
;MKKDYYTLNREKIISIVKSKGFLSIDDISIILDELKEENLVSNSLTQNDFYLKLLNDGLVAHTISIRDIEKIRYTLNKEFNIYDFVYSLEKNGFFPMFTSLNIQGLTNFRDNFIFISKERMKRVNFNSKDITQEAIDKAFKNKPRRTKAHNTIYNYNIVMLESNNTQEIGIINYNGYKISSINRAFIEIISNIQYSKTPDDVIYEFKNLKDNLDINEIFNIIEKFDFVYPYYQLAGYYLEKIGFLKDELYKFFNKKTDLIFYTVKNKEKYTLDEYWSIKY
;
A
#
# COMPACT_ATOMS: atom_id res chain seq x y z
N MET A 1 -37.75 5.14 36.45
CA MET A 1 -36.88 4.15 35.78
C MET A 1 -35.43 4.54 36.00
N LYS A 2 -34.63 3.69 36.62
CA LYS A 2 -33.20 3.97 36.83
C LYS A 2 -32.53 3.95 35.45
N LYS A 3 -31.90 5.07 35.01
CA LYS A 3 -31.13 5.08 33.77
C LYS A 3 -29.97 4.10 33.90
N ASP A 4 -29.72 3.27 32.86
CA ASP A 4 -28.56 2.39 32.85
C ASP A 4 -27.25 3.17 32.67
N TYR A 5 -26.11 2.57 33.03
CA TYR A 5 -24.79 3.20 32.96
C TYR A 5 -24.45 3.71 31.55
N TYR A 6 -24.83 2.96 30.51
CA TYR A 6 -24.63 3.39 29.12
C TYR A 6 -25.35 4.71 28.85
N THR A 7 -26.61 4.80 29.22
CA THR A 7 -27.45 6.02 29.00
C THR A 7 -26.89 7.22 29.76
N LEU A 8 -26.35 7.00 30.94
CA LEU A 8 -25.73 8.06 31.75
C LEU A 8 -24.43 8.59 31.13
N ASN A 9 -23.63 7.73 30.51
CA ASN A 9 -22.32 8.04 29.93
C ASN A 9 -22.33 8.12 28.40
N ARG A 10 -23.52 8.14 27.77
CA ARG A 10 -23.72 7.98 26.32
C ARG A 10 -22.84 8.91 25.48
N GLU A 11 -22.77 10.19 25.82
CA GLU A 11 -21.99 11.16 25.04
C GLU A 11 -20.48 10.85 25.10
N LYS A 12 -19.96 10.46 26.28
CA LYS A 12 -18.57 10.05 26.44
C LYS A 12 -18.27 8.79 25.64
N ILE A 13 -19.15 7.79 25.70
CA ILE A 13 -19.01 6.53 24.95
C ILE A 13 -19.01 6.80 23.45
N ILE A 14 -19.95 7.58 22.94
CA ILE A 14 -20.01 7.94 21.52
C ILE A 14 -18.73 8.67 21.09
N SER A 15 -18.22 9.59 21.91
CA SER A 15 -16.96 10.29 21.63
C SER A 15 -15.78 9.34 21.53
N ILE A 16 -15.67 8.39 22.47
CA ILE A 16 -14.62 7.34 22.45
C ILE A 16 -14.72 6.51 21.16
N VAL A 17 -15.90 5.98 20.83
CA VAL A 17 -16.10 5.15 19.64
C VAL A 17 -15.80 5.94 18.36
N LYS A 18 -16.25 7.20 18.26
CA LYS A 18 -15.95 8.07 17.12
C LYS A 18 -14.46 8.33 16.91
N SER A 19 -13.73 8.51 18.00
CA SER A 19 -12.28 8.77 17.95
C SER A 19 -11.47 7.59 17.40
N LYS A 20 -12.01 6.39 17.50
CA LYS A 20 -11.37 5.15 16.95
C LYS A 20 -11.58 4.99 15.44
N GLY A 21 -12.46 5.77 14.81
CA GLY A 21 -12.73 5.75 13.37
C GLY A 21 -13.49 4.50 12.90
N PHE A 22 -12.85 3.67 12.08
CA PHE A 22 -13.42 2.42 11.58
C PHE A 22 -13.01 1.22 12.44
N LEU A 23 -13.99 0.44 12.85
CA LEU A 23 -13.87 -0.67 13.79
C LEU A 23 -14.25 -2.00 13.15
N SER A 24 -13.53 -3.06 13.44
CA SER A 24 -14.00 -4.43 13.28
C SER A 24 -14.94 -4.80 14.44
N ILE A 25 -15.60 -5.96 14.33
CA ILE A 25 -16.42 -6.47 15.45
C ILE A 25 -15.55 -6.78 16.68
N ASP A 26 -14.30 -7.23 16.47
CA ASP A 26 -13.35 -7.48 17.56
C ASP A 26 -12.94 -6.18 18.25
N ASP A 27 -12.75 -5.09 17.49
CA ASP A 27 -12.43 -3.79 18.05
C ASP A 27 -13.58 -3.25 18.93
N ILE A 28 -14.84 -3.50 18.52
CA ILE A 28 -16.03 -3.16 19.34
C ILE A 28 -16.01 -3.94 20.64
N SER A 29 -15.60 -5.21 20.63
CA SER A 29 -15.47 -6.02 21.85
C SER A 29 -14.40 -5.47 22.79
N ILE A 30 -13.22 -5.11 22.24
CA ILE A 30 -12.14 -4.52 23.03
C ILE A 30 -12.58 -3.18 23.68
N ILE A 31 -13.26 -2.32 22.90
CA ILE A 31 -13.80 -1.07 23.43
C ILE A 31 -14.79 -1.33 24.57
N LEU A 32 -15.67 -2.33 24.43
CA LEU A 32 -16.61 -2.69 25.51
C LEU A 32 -15.87 -3.05 26.80
N ASP A 33 -14.78 -3.82 26.70
CA ASP A 33 -14.00 -4.21 27.88
C ASP A 33 -13.28 -3.00 28.49
N GLU A 34 -12.68 -2.11 27.68
CA GLU A 34 -12.12 -0.83 28.14
C GLU A 34 -13.18 0.02 28.90
N LEU A 35 -14.41 0.12 28.35
CA LEU A 35 -15.50 0.87 28.97
C LEU A 35 -15.99 0.26 30.29
N LYS A 36 -15.93 -1.09 30.45
CA LYS A 36 -16.23 -1.78 31.71
C LYS A 36 -15.19 -1.48 32.77
N GLU A 37 -13.91 -1.51 32.42
CA GLU A 37 -12.80 -1.18 33.30
C GLU A 37 -12.90 0.27 33.80
N GLU A 38 -13.31 1.20 32.95
CA GLU A 38 -13.58 2.60 33.31
C GLU A 38 -14.91 2.82 34.05
N ASN A 39 -15.70 1.79 34.29
CA ASN A 39 -17.05 1.87 34.89
C ASN A 39 -18.04 2.77 34.12
N LEU A 40 -17.85 2.94 32.83
CA LEU A 40 -18.75 3.73 31.97
C LEU A 40 -19.98 2.92 31.54
N VAL A 41 -19.87 1.61 31.57
CA VAL A 41 -20.96 0.66 31.31
C VAL A 41 -21.01 -0.40 32.41
N SER A 42 -22.13 -1.14 32.50
CA SER A 42 -22.27 -2.24 33.45
C SER A 42 -21.38 -3.43 33.04
N ASN A 43 -20.74 -4.09 34.01
CA ASN A 43 -20.01 -5.34 33.79
C ASN A 43 -20.90 -6.46 33.16
N SER A 44 -22.21 -6.39 33.39
CA SER A 44 -23.17 -7.33 32.80
C SER A 44 -23.57 -7.00 31.35
N LEU A 45 -23.13 -5.88 30.79
CA LEU A 45 -23.46 -5.53 29.42
C LEU A 45 -22.77 -6.49 28.45
N THR A 46 -23.58 -7.19 27.64
CA THR A 46 -23.06 -8.12 26.65
C THR A 46 -22.57 -7.38 25.39
N GLN A 47 -21.68 -8.02 24.61
CA GLN A 47 -21.23 -7.46 23.35
C GLN A 47 -22.39 -7.19 22.38
N ASN A 48 -23.35 -8.11 22.31
CA ASN A 48 -24.51 -7.94 21.44
C ASN A 48 -25.37 -6.76 21.86
N ASP A 49 -25.65 -6.59 23.16
CA ASP A 49 -26.43 -5.45 23.65
C ASP A 49 -25.68 -4.12 23.43
N PHE A 50 -24.37 -4.12 23.61
CA PHE A 50 -23.54 -2.95 23.33
C PHE A 50 -23.60 -2.59 21.84
N TYR A 51 -23.44 -3.57 20.96
CA TYR A 51 -23.56 -3.38 19.51
C TYR A 51 -24.94 -2.81 19.12
N LEU A 52 -26.03 -3.36 19.70
CA LEU A 52 -27.39 -2.84 19.46
C LEU A 52 -27.56 -1.40 19.96
N LYS A 53 -26.95 -1.04 21.08
CA LYS A 53 -26.97 0.37 21.56
C LYS A 53 -26.21 1.28 20.59
N LEU A 54 -25.06 0.86 20.08
CA LEU A 54 -24.30 1.64 19.09
C LEU A 54 -25.06 1.78 17.78
N LEU A 55 -25.79 0.73 17.32
CA LEU A 55 -26.66 0.83 16.14
C LEU A 55 -27.76 1.88 16.35
N ASN A 56 -28.38 1.91 17.51
CA ASN A 56 -29.39 2.93 17.86
C ASN A 56 -28.77 4.35 17.92
N ASP A 57 -27.48 4.46 18.18
CA ASP A 57 -26.72 5.70 18.19
C ASP A 57 -26.18 6.09 16.81
N GLY A 58 -26.47 5.29 15.78
CA GLY A 58 -26.14 5.57 14.39
C GLY A 58 -24.86 4.91 13.87
N LEU A 59 -24.43 3.78 14.50
CA LEU A 59 -23.35 2.97 13.95
C LEU A 59 -23.74 2.44 12.56
N VAL A 60 -22.86 2.64 11.59
CA VAL A 60 -23.05 2.19 10.20
C VAL A 60 -22.01 1.13 9.83
N ALA A 61 -22.47 0.08 9.15
CA ALA A 61 -21.60 -0.95 8.60
C ALA A 61 -21.22 -0.62 7.15
N HIS A 62 -19.94 -0.79 6.84
CA HIS A 62 -19.36 -0.65 5.50
C HIS A 62 -18.73 -1.99 5.12
N THR A 63 -19.19 -2.56 4.01
CA THR A 63 -18.80 -3.93 3.61
C THR A 63 -18.11 -3.92 2.26
N ILE A 64 -17.02 -4.66 2.14
CA ILE A 64 -16.33 -4.95 0.89
C ILE A 64 -15.92 -6.43 0.86
N SER A 65 -16.16 -7.10 -0.26
CA SER A 65 -15.70 -8.48 -0.47
C SER A 65 -14.38 -8.50 -1.22
N ILE A 66 -13.34 -9.11 -0.64
CA ILE A 66 -12.03 -9.25 -1.26
C ILE A 66 -11.67 -10.75 -1.33
N ARG A 67 -11.52 -11.32 -2.52
CA ARG A 67 -11.29 -12.76 -2.73
C ARG A 67 -12.31 -13.63 -1.98
N ASP A 68 -13.58 -13.33 -2.15
CA ASP A 68 -14.69 -14.06 -1.51
C ASP A 68 -14.69 -13.98 0.04
N ILE A 69 -13.86 -13.13 0.63
CA ILE A 69 -13.85 -12.81 2.06
C ILE A 69 -14.52 -11.45 2.25
N GLU A 70 -15.59 -11.47 3.00
CA GLU A 70 -16.30 -10.25 3.38
C GLU A 70 -15.56 -9.55 4.54
N LYS A 71 -15.24 -8.27 4.34
CA LYS A 71 -14.63 -7.41 5.36
C LYS A 71 -15.63 -6.33 5.72
N ILE A 72 -16.07 -6.36 6.98
CA ILE A 72 -17.03 -5.39 7.51
C ILE A 72 -16.29 -4.45 8.46
N ARG A 73 -16.57 -3.15 8.34
CA ARG A 73 -16.09 -2.11 9.26
C ARG A 73 -17.25 -1.24 9.68
N TYR A 74 -17.23 -0.86 10.92
CA TYR A 74 -18.28 -0.07 11.56
C TYR A 74 -17.74 1.30 11.95
N THR A 75 -18.54 2.35 11.79
CA THR A 75 -18.20 3.69 12.26
C THR A 75 -19.44 4.47 12.68
N LEU A 76 -19.26 5.37 13.66
CA LEU A 76 -20.25 6.39 14.04
C LEU A 76 -20.02 7.72 13.29
N ASN A 77 -18.94 7.82 12.50
CA ASN A 77 -18.64 9.04 11.75
C ASN A 77 -19.44 9.04 10.43
N LYS A 78 -20.29 10.05 10.26
CA LYS A 78 -21.08 10.23 9.04
C LYS A 78 -20.23 10.62 7.83
N GLU A 79 -19.21 11.42 8.09
CA GLU A 79 -18.22 11.84 7.10
C GLU A 79 -16.88 11.22 7.46
N PHE A 80 -16.20 10.68 6.47
CA PHE A 80 -14.91 10.04 6.66
C PHE A 80 -14.06 10.15 5.38
N ASN A 81 -12.75 10.06 5.56
CA ASN A 81 -11.83 9.90 4.47
C ASN A 81 -11.81 8.44 4.02
N ILE A 82 -11.87 8.18 2.72
CA ILE A 82 -11.80 6.81 2.17
C ILE A 82 -10.51 6.08 2.60
N TYR A 83 -9.41 6.78 2.80
CA TYR A 83 -8.17 6.19 3.29
C TYR A 83 -8.31 5.60 4.70
N ASP A 84 -9.11 6.21 5.59
CA ASP A 84 -9.39 5.65 6.93
C ASP A 84 -10.06 4.29 6.83
N PHE A 85 -11.08 4.20 5.96
CA PHE A 85 -11.76 2.93 5.69
C PHE A 85 -10.79 1.88 5.15
N VAL A 86 -10.02 2.21 4.11
CA VAL A 86 -9.08 1.27 3.47
C VAL A 86 -7.99 0.84 4.44
N TYR A 87 -7.44 1.76 5.23
CA TYR A 87 -6.42 1.47 6.22
C TYR A 87 -6.92 0.48 7.30
N SER A 88 -8.17 0.61 7.70
CA SER A 88 -8.79 -0.30 8.67
C SER A 88 -8.93 -1.74 8.16
N LEU A 89 -8.89 -1.98 6.84
CA LEU A 89 -9.05 -3.32 6.26
C LEU A 89 -7.85 -4.24 6.50
N GLU A 90 -6.67 -3.67 6.78
CA GLU A 90 -5.43 -4.42 6.99
C GLU A 90 -4.64 -3.86 8.18
N LYS A 91 -4.69 -4.55 9.33
CA LYS A 91 -4.12 -4.07 10.62
C LYS A 91 -2.63 -3.66 10.55
N ASN A 92 -1.83 -4.39 9.78
CA ASN A 92 -0.39 -4.14 9.62
C ASN A 92 -0.09 -3.60 8.23
N GLY A 93 -1.07 -2.90 7.65
CA GLY A 93 -0.98 -2.38 6.31
C GLY A 93 -0.21 -1.07 6.23
N PHE A 94 0.22 -0.76 5.02
CA PHE A 94 0.74 0.54 4.63
C PHE A 94 0.24 0.88 3.22
N PHE A 95 0.17 2.15 2.90
CA PHE A 95 -0.17 2.60 1.55
C PHE A 95 1.08 2.66 0.67
N PRO A 96 1.17 1.83 -0.39
CA PRO A 96 2.31 1.82 -1.30
C PRO A 96 2.11 2.70 -2.53
N MET A 97 3.15 2.77 -3.38
CA MET A 97 3.12 3.31 -4.74
C MET A 97 2.47 4.71 -4.82
N PHE A 98 1.66 4.97 -5.86
CA PHE A 98 0.99 6.26 -6.05
C PHE A 98 0.02 6.63 -4.92
N THR A 99 -0.55 5.65 -4.22
CA THR A 99 -1.40 5.94 -3.06
C THR A 99 -0.61 6.67 -1.98
N SER A 100 0.63 6.26 -1.71
CA SER A 100 1.48 6.96 -0.74
C SER A 100 1.84 8.38 -1.19
N LEU A 101 2.14 8.58 -2.48
CA LEU A 101 2.45 9.89 -3.04
C LEU A 101 1.24 10.83 -3.00
N ASN A 102 0.03 10.30 -3.26
CA ASN A 102 -1.21 11.06 -3.13
C ASN A 102 -1.48 11.51 -1.70
N ILE A 103 -1.28 10.63 -0.71
CA ILE A 103 -1.47 10.97 0.71
C ILE A 103 -0.46 12.05 1.15
N GLN A 104 0.75 12.01 0.62
CA GLN A 104 1.79 13.02 0.87
C GLN A 104 1.58 14.33 0.09
N GLY A 105 0.64 14.38 -0.85
CA GLY A 105 0.43 15.55 -1.71
C GLY A 105 1.54 15.75 -2.73
N LEU A 106 2.32 14.71 -3.03
CA LEU A 106 3.49 14.77 -3.93
C LEU A 106 3.13 14.58 -5.40
N THR A 107 1.93 14.13 -5.73
CA THR A 107 1.48 13.93 -7.09
C THR A 107 0.05 14.42 -7.29
N ASN A 108 -0.23 14.90 -8.49
CA ASN A 108 -1.58 15.21 -8.95
C ASN A 108 -2.20 14.04 -9.74
N PHE A 109 -1.45 12.93 -9.88
CA PHE A 109 -1.95 11.72 -10.50
C PHE A 109 -3.11 11.15 -9.70
N ARG A 110 -4.31 11.37 -10.20
CA ARG A 110 -5.54 10.85 -9.58
C ARG A 110 -6.10 9.75 -10.45
N ASP A 111 -6.11 8.55 -9.91
CA ASP A 111 -6.93 7.48 -10.40
C ASP A 111 -7.87 7.02 -9.27
N ASN A 112 -8.82 6.16 -9.62
CA ASN A 112 -9.74 5.63 -8.62
C ASN A 112 -9.17 4.39 -7.91
N PHE A 113 -7.85 4.14 -8.00
CA PHE A 113 -7.21 3.01 -7.33
C PHE A 113 -6.60 3.45 -6.00
N ILE A 114 -6.92 2.69 -4.95
CA ILE A 114 -6.28 2.80 -3.64
C ILE A 114 -5.62 1.47 -3.35
N PHE A 115 -4.30 1.49 -3.25
CA PHE A 115 -3.50 0.32 -2.91
C PHE A 115 -3.23 0.31 -1.41
N ILE A 116 -3.44 -0.85 -0.79
CA ILE A 116 -2.97 -1.14 0.56
C ILE A 116 -2.16 -2.44 0.52
N SER A 117 -1.02 -2.45 1.17
CA SER A 117 -0.12 -3.59 1.20
C SER A 117 0.24 -3.94 2.64
N LYS A 118 0.64 -5.20 2.84
CA LYS A 118 1.33 -5.62 4.06
C LYS A 118 2.59 -6.39 3.71
N GLU A 119 3.58 -6.35 4.58
CA GLU A 119 4.72 -7.26 4.47
C GLU A 119 4.36 -8.63 5.04
N ARG A 120 4.90 -9.68 4.42
CA ARG A 120 4.80 -11.05 4.95
C ARG A 120 5.50 -11.15 6.29
N MET A 121 4.99 -11.98 7.19
CA MET A 121 5.63 -12.22 8.48
C MET A 121 7.03 -12.83 8.32
N LYS A 122 7.19 -13.73 7.35
CA LYS A 122 8.48 -14.38 7.04
C LYS A 122 8.96 -13.94 5.66
N ARG A 123 10.26 -13.69 5.56
CA ARG A 123 10.90 -13.44 4.27
C ARG A 123 10.85 -14.71 3.42
N VAL A 124 10.50 -14.52 2.16
CA VAL A 124 10.65 -15.56 1.13
C VAL A 124 11.92 -15.24 0.37
N ASN A 125 12.90 -16.14 0.47
CA ASN A 125 14.13 -16.02 -0.32
C ASN A 125 13.87 -16.55 -1.73
N PHE A 126 14.20 -15.75 -2.72
CA PHE A 126 14.15 -16.14 -4.11
C PHE A 126 15.58 -16.50 -4.58
N ASN A 127 15.74 -17.63 -5.26
CA ASN A 127 17.02 -17.94 -5.89
C ASN A 127 17.19 -17.10 -7.15
N SER A 128 17.84 -15.95 -7.02
CA SER A 128 18.14 -15.07 -8.15
C SER A 128 19.22 -15.60 -9.08
N LYS A 129 19.97 -16.61 -8.63
CA LYS A 129 21.18 -17.13 -9.33
C LYS A 129 20.85 -17.88 -10.62
N ASP A 130 19.61 -18.29 -10.84
CA ASP A 130 19.22 -19.17 -11.93
C ASP A 130 18.35 -18.48 -13.00
N ILE A 131 18.26 -17.12 -12.96
CA ILE A 131 17.45 -16.44 -13.94
C ILE A 131 18.18 -16.34 -15.28
N THR A 132 17.55 -16.84 -16.35
CA THR A 132 18.10 -16.80 -17.69
C THR A 132 17.40 -15.74 -18.55
N GLN A 133 18.07 -15.28 -19.61
CA GLN A 133 17.45 -14.36 -20.58
C GLN A 133 16.17 -14.94 -21.17
N GLU A 134 16.17 -16.22 -21.50
CA GLU A 134 15.00 -16.91 -22.06
C GLU A 134 13.81 -16.89 -21.09
N ALA A 135 14.05 -17.10 -19.79
CA ALA A 135 13.01 -17.02 -18.75
C ALA A 135 12.42 -15.60 -18.64
N ILE A 136 13.27 -14.56 -18.70
CA ILE A 136 12.84 -13.15 -18.71
C ILE A 136 11.99 -12.88 -19.96
N ASP A 137 12.48 -13.20 -21.14
CA ASP A 137 11.80 -12.95 -22.40
C ASP A 137 10.43 -13.64 -22.44
N LYS A 138 10.35 -14.88 -21.99
CA LYS A 138 9.08 -15.60 -21.84
C LYS A 138 8.13 -14.92 -20.87
N ALA A 139 8.63 -14.45 -19.73
CA ALA A 139 7.81 -13.78 -18.72
C ALA A 139 7.26 -12.43 -19.22
N PHE A 140 8.04 -11.71 -20.05
CA PHE A 140 7.66 -10.40 -20.55
C PHE A 140 6.82 -10.42 -21.83
N LYS A 141 6.80 -11.54 -22.57
CA LYS A 141 5.83 -11.78 -23.66
C LYS A 141 4.41 -11.99 -23.16
N ASN A 142 4.24 -12.41 -21.91
CA ASN A 142 2.93 -12.67 -21.34
C ASN A 142 2.25 -11.36 -20.88
N LYS A 143 0.92 -11.35 -20.89
CA LYS A 143 0.14 -10.25 -20.29
C LYS A 143 0.51 -10.06 -18.81
N PRO A 144 0.57 -8.82 -18.34
CA PRO A 144 0.81 -8.54 -16.92
C PRO A 144 -0.24 -9.22 -16.03
N ARG A 145 0.20 -9.83 -14.95
CA ARG A 145 -0.72 -10.37 -13.94
C ARG A 145 -1.04 -9.29 -12.92
N ARG A 146 -2.33 -9.11 -12.64
CA ARG A 146 -2.82 -8.28 -11.52
C ARG A 146 -3.38 -9.18 -10.44
N THR A 147 -3.33 -8.72 -9.19
CA THR A 147 -3.93 -9.47 -8.08
C THR A 147 -5.43 -9.60 -8.26
N LYS A 148 -5.99 -10.71 -7.80
CA LYS A 148 -7.44 -10.89 -7.67
C LYS A 148 -7.99 -10.33 -6.36
N ALA A 149 -7.10 -9.86 -5.46
CA ALA A 149 -7.49 -9.26 -4.19
C ALA A 149 -7.84 -7.78 -4.39
N HIS A 150 -8.93 -7.53 -5.09
CA HIS A 150 -9.47 -6.19 -5.30
C HIS A 150 -10.99 -6.21 -5.40
N ASN A 151 -11.61 -5.09 -5.07
CA ASN A 151 -13.02 -4.83 -5.34
C ASN A 151 -13.28 -3.31 -5.29
N THR A 152 -14.47 -2.90 -5.70
CA THR A 152 -14.88 -1.50 -5.76
C THR A 152 -15.83 -1.16 -4.62
N ILE A 153 -15.59 -0.03 -3.97
CA ILE A 153 -16.48 0.59 -2.99
C ILE A 153 -16.38 2.11 -3.12
N TYR A 154 -17.51 2.84 -3.05
CA TYR A 154 -17.56 4.31 -3.13
C TYR A 154 -16.83 4.89 -4.37
N ASN A 155 -16.94 4.22 -5.52
CA ASN A 155 -16.25 4.55 -6.77
C ASN A 155 -14.72 4.42 -6.74
N TYR A 156 -14.13 3.81 -5.70
CA TYR A 156 -12.73 3.49 -5.61
C TYR A 156 -12.49 1.99 -5.79
N ASN A 157 -11.47 1.65 -6.55
CA ASN A 157 -10.96 0.29 -6.67
C ASN A 157 -9.92 0.04 -5.58
N ILE A 158 -10.29 -0.70 -4.56
CA ILE A 158 -9.39 -1.07 -3.48
C ILE A 158 -8.60 -2.30 -3.89
N VAL A 159 -7.28 -2.21 -3.86
CA VAL A 159 -6.37 -3.28 -4.25
C VAL A 159 -5.51 -3.65 -3.05
N MET A 160 -5.64 -4.89 -2.58
CA MET A 160 -4.84 -5.42 -1.48
C MET A 160 -3.64 -6.19 -2.02
N LEU A 161 -2.46 -5.78 -1.59
CA LEU A 161 -1.19 -6.38 -1.99
C LEU A 161 -0.50 -7.05 -0.79
N GLU A 162 0.44 -7.92 -1.09
CA GLU A 162 1.34 -8.50 -0.12
C GLU A 162 2.76 -8.44 -0.68
N SER A 163 3.65 -7.78 0.04
CA SER A 163 5.07 -7.68 -0.31
C SER A 163 5.92 -8.66 0.50
N ASN A 164 7.15 -8.89 0.06
CA ASN A 164 8.11 -9.65 0.86
C ASN A 164 8.47 -8.89 2.14
N ASN A 165 8.94 -9.61 3.16
CA ASN A 165 9.42 -8.98 4.39
C ASN A 165 10.74 -8.27 4.13
N THR A 166 10.74 -6.95 4.28
CA THR A 166 11.90 -6.08 4.13
C THR A 166 12.28 -5.40 5.44
N GLN A 167 11.64 -5.79 6.55
CA GLN A 167 11.73 -5.12 7.84
C GLN A 167 11.28 -3.65 7.75
N GLU A 168 10.23 -3.41 6.99
CA GLU A 168 9.61 -2.10 6.77
C GLU A 168 10.57 -1.01 6.24
N ILE A 169 11.65 -1.37 5.52
CA ILE A 169 12.56 -0.38 4.95
C ILE A 169 11.81 0.61 4.07
N GLY A 170 12.00 1.91 4.30
CA GLY A 170 11.33 2.97 3.55
C GLY A 170 9.82 3.08 3.82
N ILE A 171 9.29 2.44 4.87
CA ILE A 171 7.94 2.71 5.38
C ILE A 171 8.05 3.79 6.46
N ILE A 172 7.23 4.82 6.35
CA ILE A 172 7.19 5.96 7.27
C ILE A 172 5.78 6.17 7.82
N ASN A 173 5.69 6.85 8.97
CA ASN A 173 4.42 7.31 9.50
C ASN A 173 4.12 8.73 8.98
N TYR A 174 2.95 8.93 8.40
CA TYR A 174 2.51 10.20 7.85
C TYR A 174 1.00 10.38 8.10
N ASN A 175 0.62 11.44 8.81
CA ASN A 175 -0.79 11.76 9.14
C ASN A 175 -1.61 10.57 9.67
N GLY A 176 -1.01 9.74 10.53
CA GLY A 176 -1.69 8.60 11.15
C GLY A 176 -1.66 7.31 10.33
N TYR A 177 -1.11 7.32 9.12
CA TYR A 177 -0.94 6.15 8.28
C TYR A 177 0.52 5.69 8.20
N LYS A 178 0.75 4.39 8.08
CA LYS A 178 1.99 3.87 7.50
C LYS A 178 1.91 4.00 5.99
N ILE A 179 2.92 4.59 5.38
CA ILE A 179 3.00 4.80 3.93
C ILE A 179 4.40 4.49 3.43
N SER A 180 4.57 4.21 2.16
CA SER A 180 5.90 4.16 1.53
C SER A 180 6.51 5.56 1.46
N SER A 181 7.81 5.71 1.81
CA SER A 181 8.57 6.90 1.45
C SER A 181 8.58 7.09 -0.07
N ILE A 182 8.92 8.28 -0.54
CA ILE A 182 9.01 8.55 -1.98
C ILE A 182 10.00 7.59 -2.66
N ASN A 183 11.12 7.28 -2.03
CA ASN A 183 12.15 6.39 -2.54
C ASN A 183 11.65 4.94 -2.64
N ARG A 184 10.92 4.46 -1.63
CA ARG A 184 10.29 3.14 -1.67
C ARG A 184 9.16 3.10 -2.69
N ALA A 185 8.31 4.13 -2.74
CA ALA A 185 7.22 4.24 -3.70
C ALA A 185 7.73 4.19 -5.15
N PHE A 186 8.86 4.86 -5.43
CA PHE A 186 9.51 4.80 -6.73
C PHE A 186 9.83 3.36 -7.14
N ILE A 187 10.51 2.59 -6.28
CA ILE A 187 10.86 1.19 -6.55
C ILE A 187 9.61 0.31 -6.67
N GLU A 188 8.61 0.51 -5.81
CA GLU A 188 7.35 -0.22 -5.88
C GLU A 188 6.61 0.04 -7.20
N ILE A 189 6.62 1.27 -7.71
CA ILE A 189 5.97 1.66 -8.96
C ILE A 189 6.67 1.04 -10.16
N ILE A 190 7.99 1.17 -10.29
CA ILE A 190 8.72 0.63 -11.45
C ILE A 190 8.74 -0.90 -11.47
N SER A 191 8.69 -1.55 -10.31
CA SER A 191 8.62 -3.01 -10.19
C SER A 191 7.20 -3.57 -10.42
N ASN A 192 6.18 -2.73 -10.31
CA ASN A 192 4.78 -3.08 -10.49
C ASN A 192 4.10 -2.19 -11.55
N ILE A 193 4.80 -1.91 -12.62
CA ILE A 193 4.37 -0.98 -13.68
C ILE A 193 2.97 -1.28 -14.25
N GLN A 194 2.52 -2.53 -14.15
CA GLN A 194 1.17 -2.94 -14.58
C GLN A 194 0.03 -2.29 -13.78
N TYR A 195 0.33 -1.68 -12.64
CA TYR A 195 -0.62 -0.90 -11.84
C TYR A 195 -0.50 0.60 -12.09
N SER A 196 0.48 1.03 -12.88
CA SER A 196 0.66 2.40 -13.34
C SER A 196 0.11 2.55 -14.77
N LYS A 197 0.16 3.76 -15.34
CA LYS A 197 -0.25 3.98 -16.74
C LYS A 197 0.83 3.46 -17.69
N THR A 198 1.84 4.27 -17.93
CA THR A 198 2.95 3.94 -18.82
C THR A 198 4.29 4.25 -18.15
N PRO A 199 5.42 3.68 -18.66
CA PRO A 199 6.75 4.10 -18.22
C PRO A 199 7.01 5.60 -18.36
N ASP A 200 6.52 6.21 -19.44
CA ASP A 200 6.71 7.65 -19.70
C ASP A 200 5.94 8.50 -18.69
N ASP A 201 4.71 8.10 -18.31
CA ASP A 201 3.97 8.77 -17.25
C ASP A 201 4.73 8.72 -15.91
N VAL A 202 5.33 7.58 -15.57
CA VAL A 202 6.14 7.44 -14.36
C VAL A 202 7.37 8.35 -14.40
N ILE A 203 8.07 8.39 -15.53
CA ILE A 203 9.22 9.29 -15.72
C ILE A 203 8.78 10.76 -15.58
N TYR A 204 7.66 11.14 -16.19
CA TYR A 204 7.13 12.50 -16.11
C TYR A 204 6.80 12.91 -14.67
N GLU A 205 6.09 12.06 -13.91
CA GLU A 205 5.75 12.34 -12.52
C GLU A 205 7.02 12.49 -11.65
N PHE A 206 7.98 11.59 -11.78
CA PHE A 206 9.19 11.62 -10.98
C PHE A 206 10.22 12.67 -11.41
N LYS A 207 10.13 13.22 -12.62
CA LYS A 207 10.91 14.42 -13.00
C LYS A 207 10.61 15.60 -12.10
N ASN A 208 9.35 15.78 -11.73
CA ASN A 208 8.91 16.85 -10.84
C ASN A 208 9.28 16.58 -9.37
N LEU A 209 9.62 15.35 -9.04
CA LEU A 209 9.98 14.91 -7.70
C LEU A 209 11.47 14.59 -7.54
N LYS A 210 12.29 14.90 -8.57
CA LYS A 210 13.71 14.53 -8.61
C LYS A 210 14.46 14.95 -7.35
N ASP A 211 14.25 16.17 -6.90
CA ASP A 211 14.97 16.74 -5.74
C ASP A 211 14.56 16.10 -4.40
N ASN A 212 13.48 15.33 -4.38
CA ASN A 212 13.02 14.58 -3.22
C ASN A 212 13.56 13.15 -3.20
N LEU A 213 14.22 12.68 -4.28
CA LEU A 213 14.74 11.32 -4.37
C LEU A 213 16.16 11.25 -3.80
N ASP A 214 16.39 10.28 -2.94
CA ASP A 214 17.72 9.90 -2.45
C ASP A 214 18.19 8.61 -3.13
N ILE A 215 19.21 8.75 -4.00
CA ILE A 215 19.79 7.64 -4.76
C ILE A 215 20.37 6.56 -3.83
N ASN A 216 20.90 6.94 -2.66
CA ASN A 216 21.49 5.98 -1.71
C ASN A 216 20.39 5.19 -1.01
N GLU A 217 19.33 5.85 -0.60
CA GLU A 217 18.16 5.17 -0.02
C GLU A 217 17.50 4.22 -1.04
N ILE A 218 17.30 4.67 -2.29
CA ILE A 218 16.77 3.83 -3.38
C ILE A 218 17.62 2.57 -3.56
N PHE A 219 18.95 2.72 -3.60
CA PHE A 219 19.86 1.60 -3.73
C PHE A 219 19.72 0.60 -2.57
N ASN A 220 19.70 1.09 -1.34
CA ASN A 220 19.55 0.26 -0.14
C ASN A 220 18.18 -0.46 -0.09
N ILE A 221 17.13 0.20 -0.56
CA ILE A 221 15.80 -0.41 -0.69
C ILE A 221 15.85 -1.59 -1.66
N ILE A 222 16.46 -1.45 -2.84
CA ILE A 222 16.60 -2.54 -3.81
C ILE A 222 17.37 -3.71 -3.21
N GLU A 223 18.48 -3.46 -2.51
CA GLU A 223 19.24 -4.52 -1.82
C GLU A 223 18.38 -5.28 -0.80
N LYS A 224 17.57 -4.56 -0.04
CA LYS A 224 16.72 -5.15 1.00
C LYS A 224 15.54 -5.92 0.41
N PHE A 225 14.99 -5.46 -0.71
CA PHE A 225 13.92 -6.17 -1.43
C PHE A 225 14.40 -7.50 -1.98
N ASP A 226 15.68 -7.60 -2.38
CA ASP A 226 16.31 -8.83 -2.89
C ASP A 226 15.50 -9.44 -4.06
N PHE A 227 15.33 -8.64 -5.07
CA PHE A 227 14.55 -9.02 -6.24
C PHE A 227 15.22 -10.13 -7.06
N VAL A 228 14.41 -11.00 -7.63
CA VAL A 228 14.86 -12.02 -8.60
C VAL A 228 15.35 -11.38 -9.90
N TYR A 229 14.69 -10.32 -10.35
CA TYR A 229 15.00 -9.60 -11.58
C TYR A 229 16.02 -8.48 -11.36
N PRO A 230 16.73 -8.05 -12.43
CA PRO A 230 17.81 -7.05 -12.34
C PRO A 230 17.29 -5.62 -12.15
N TYR A 231 16.65 -5.35 -11.01
CA TYR A 231 16.04 -4.04 -10.74
C TYR A 231 17.05 -2.91 -10.53
N TYR A 232 18.34 -3.19 -10.30
CA TYR A 232 19.37 -2.14 -10.29
C TYR A 232 19.46 -1.43 -11.64
N GLN A 233 19.54 -2.19 -12.73
CA GLN A 233 19.60 -1.59 -14.07
C GLN A 233 18.28 -0.95 -14.48
N LEU A 234 17.13 -1.49 -14.05
CA LEU A 234 15.83 -0.87 -14.29
C LEU A 234 15.73 0.47 -13.54
N ALA A 235 16.11 0.52 -12.26
CA ALA A 235 16.12 1.75 -11.47
C ALA A 235 17.08 2.78 -12.06
N GLY A 236 18.30 2.37 -12.44
CA GLY A 236 19.27 3.23 -13.09
C GLY A 236 18.74 3.85 -14.38
N TYR A 237 18.08 3.06 -15.23
CA TYR A 237 17.41 3.53 -16.45
C TYR A 237 16.38 4.63 -16.14
N TYR A 238 15.45 4.36 -15.20
CA TYR A 238 14.44 5.35 -14.84
C TYR A 238 15.04 6.62 -14.24
N LEU A 239 16.01 6.49 -13.32
CA LEU A 239 16.68 7.63 -12.69
C LEU A 239 17.43 8.49 -13.71
N GLU A 240 18.10 7.90 -14.72
CA GLU A 240 18.70 8.65 -15.83
C GLU A 240 17.64 9.42 -16.62
N LYS A 241 16.51 8.76 -16.97
CA LYS A 241 15.41 9.43 -17.71
C LYS A 241 14.72 10.52 -16.86
N ILE A 242 14.74 10.42 -15.54
CA ILE A 242 14.27 11.44 -14.61
C ILE A 242 15.23 12.65 -14.58
N GLY A 243 16.53 12.44 -14.91
CA GLY A 243 17.50 13.51 -15.05
C GLY A 243 18.70 13.43 -14.09
N PHE A 244 18.95 12.29 -13.46
CA PHE A 244 20.22 12.04 -12.76
C PHE A 244 21.34 11.79 -13.76
N LEU A 245 22.56 12.22 -13.43
CA LEU A 245 23.73 11.98 -14.26
C LEU A 245 24.23 10.53 -14.13
N LYS A 246 24.81 10.00 -15.19
CA LYS A 246 25.37 8.64 -15.18
C LYS A 246 26.40 8.41 -14.10
N ASP A 247 27.21 9.42 -13.81
CA ASP A 247 28.23 9.35 -12.75
C ASP A 247 27.61 9.23 -11.36
N GLU A 248 26.46 9.86 -11.12
CA GLU A 248 25.70 9.73 -9.88
C GLU A 248 25.11 8.30 -9.73
N LEU A 249 24.84 7.64 -10.85
CA LEU A 249 24.22 6.30 -10.93
C LEU A 249 25.24 5.15 -11.02
N TYR A 250 26.54 5.43 -10.88
CA TYR A 250 27.62 4.45 -11.05
C TYR A 250 27.40 3.18 -10.22
N LYS A 251 26.92 3.29 -8.98
CA LYS A 251 26.67 2.12 -8.13
C LYS A 251 25.57 1.19 -8.66
N PHE A 252 24.53 1.73 -9.35
CA PHE A 252 23.51 0.93 -10.01
C PHE A 252 24.10 0.23 -11.22
N PHE A 253 24.92 0.95 -11.99
CA PHE A 253 25.60 0.38 -13.15
C PHE A 253 26.53 -0.77 -12.77
N ASN A 254 27.26 -0.67 -11.67
CA ASN A 254 28.13 -1.74 -11.16
C ASN A 254 27.39 -3.02 -10.74
N LYS A 255 26.09 -2.91 -10.44
CA LYS A 255 25.22 -4.05 -10.13
C LYS A 255 24.42 -4.53 -11.34
N LYS A 256 24.61 -3.91 -12.51
CA LYS A 256 23.99 -4.33 -13.75
C LYS A 256 24.48 -5.75 -14.11
N THR A 257 23.57 -6.55 -14.64
CA THR A 257 23.84 -7.88 -15.18
C THR A 257 23.95 -7.82 -16.70
N ASP A 258 24.41 -8.90 -17.32
CA ASP A 258 24.41 -9.03 -18.80
C ASP A 258 23.02 -9.32 -19.37
N LEU A 259 22.02 -9.50 -18.51
CA LEU A 259 20.66 -9.78 -18.92
C LEU A 259 19.96 -8.52 -19.44
N ILE A 260 19.21 -8.66 -20.50
CA ILE A 260 18.32 -7.61 -21.00
C ILE A 260 17.00 -7.70 -20.21
N PHE A 261 16.59 -6.57 -19.63
CA PHE A 261 15.34 -6.48 -18.89
C PHE A 261 14.34 -5.54 -19.59
N TYR A 262 13.15 -5.39 -19.07
CA TYR A 262 12.07 -4.69 -19.74
C TYR A 262 11.37 -3.70 -18.79
N THR A 263 10.96 -2.55 -19.32
CA THR A 263 10.14 -1.59 -18.54
C THR A 263 8.69 -2.06 -18.41
N VAL A 264 8.16 -2.77 -19.41
CA VAL A 264 6.74 -3.19 -19.47
C VAL A 264 6.61 -4.52 -20.18
N LYS A 265 5.55 -5.27 -19.87
CA LYS A 265 5.22 -6.55 -20.50
C LYS A 265 4.33 -6.38 -21.72
N ASN A 266 4.40 -7.36 -22.62
CA ASN A 266 3.47 -7.54 -23.74
C ASN A 266 3.33 -6.28 -24.63
N LYS A 267 4.47 -5.66 -24.98
CA LYS A 267 4.56 -4.59 -25.96
C LYS A 267 4.90 -5.18 -27.33
N GLU A 268 4.35 -4.63 -28.41
CA GLU A 268 4.58 -5.15 -29.77
C GLU A 268 6.01 -4.89 -30.26
N LYS A 269 6.54 -3.72 -29.96
CA LYS A 269 7.90 -3.32 -30.34
C LYS A 269 8.60 -2.69 -29.15
N TYR A 270 9.85 -3.03 -28.99
CA TYR A 270 10.73 -2.49 -27.97
C TYR A 270 11.93 -1.81 -28.62
N THR A 271 12.39 -0.74 -28.00
CA THR A 271 13.69 -0.15 -28.26
C THR A 271 14.65 -0.56 -27.16
N LEU A 272 15.90 -0.85 -27.49
CA LEU A 272 16.93 -1.23 -26.53
C LEU A 272 17.75 -0.01 -26.10
N ASP A 273 17.81 0.23 -24.81
CA ASP A 273 18.84 1.07 -24.21
C ASP A 273 20.04 0.17 -23.88
N GLU A 274 21.12 0.32 -24.66
CA GLU A 274 22.30 -0.55 -24.55
C GLU A 274 23.08 -0.28 -23.24
N TYR A 275 23.09 0.96 -22.77
CA TYR A 275 23.82 1.31 -21.54
C TYR A 275 23.25 0.59 -20.32
N TRP A 276 21.94 0.58 -20.17
CA TRP A 276 21.27 -0.10 -19.06
C TRP A 276 20.83 -1.53 -19.40
N SER A 277 20.94 -1.99 -20.63
CA SER A 277 20.37 -3.26 -21.12
C SER A 277 18.88 -3.37 -20.84
N ILE A 278 18.13 -2.28 -21.11
CA ILE A 278 16.70 -2.18 -20.86
C ILE A 278 15.94 -2.05 -22.19
N LYS A 279 14.96 -2.91 -22.39
CA LYS A 279 13.95 -2.77 -23.46
C LYS A 279 12.75 -1.96 -22.96
N TYR A 280 12.44 -0.87 -23.65
CA TYR A 280 11.39 0.09 -23.31
C TYR A 280 10.41 0.36 -24.46
#